data_e6c6b2a2c4a6ff83a3d67aa120ab99d7
#
_entry.id   e6c6b2a2c4a6ff83a3d67aa120ab99d7
#
_cell.length_a   1.000
_cell.length_b   1.000
_cell.length_c   1.000
_cell.angle_alpha   90.00
_cell.angle_beta   90.00
_cell.angle_gamma   90.00
#
_symmetry.space_group_name_H-M   'P 1'
#
loop_
_entity.id
_entity.type
_entity.pdbx_description
1 polymer ?
#
loop_
_entity_poly.entity_id
_entity_poly.type
_entity_poly.pdbx_seq_one_letter_code
_entity_poly.pdbx_strand_id
1 'polypeptide(L)'
;KVHTYFGDSRGKDVAVGQGVLFYLFERPLETHKVTLKKQLALSEQYDIPLLIQLDPITFWDGVPELWNWFDPTIAGYNEANKENVEWTSWSSDDAVKIGWLNWGSQIRLKPMANLFSKAYQAAVKERMQAMLSIVSNWYDSLPESKKYLLVGVKITGELGVGVNNWYYTGGNDLYSMDKSKDPKSGINMYNKPSRSNGEVSAIGY
;
A
#
# COMPACT_ATOMS: atom_id res chain seq x y z
N LYS A 1 6.43 -23.62 9.20
CA LYS A 1 7.16 -23.94 7.94
C LYS A 1 8.59 -23.39 7.95
N VAL A 2 8.82 -22.08 8.24
CA VAL A 2 10.20 -21.52 8.26
C VAL A 2 11.10 -22.35 9.18
N HIS A 3 10.71 -22.51 10.44
CA HIS A 3 11.47 -23.32 11.40
C HIS A 3 11.64 -24.79 10.94
N THR A 4 10.64 -25.36 10.27
CA THR A 4 10.72 -26.77 9.79
C THR A 4 11.79 -26.95 8.72
N TYR A 5 11.96 -25.95 7.85
CA TYR A 5 12.91 -26.04 6.73
C TYR A 5 14.31 -25.52 7.07
N PHE A 6 14.38 -24.50 7.89
CA PHE A 6 15.65 -23.79 8.18
C PHE A 6 16.18 -24.04 9.60
N GLY A 7 15.34 -24.61 10.47
CA GLY A 7 15.69 -24.87 11.86
C GLY A 7 15.93 -23.60 12.66
N ASP A 8 16.67 -23.74 13.75
CA ASP A 8 17.15 -22.61 14.53
C ASP A 8 18.26 -21.88 13.75
N SER A 9 18.12 -20.58 13.59
CA SER A 9 19.09 -19.75 12.87
C SER A 9 20.22 -19.24 13.75
N ARG A 10 20.18 -19.50 15.06
CA ARG A 10 21.22 -19.06 15.99
C ARG A 10 22.54 -19.77 15.75
N GLY A 11 23.62 -19.01 15.76
CA GLY A 11 24.97 -19.54 15.61
C GLY A 11 25.32 -20.03 14.22
N LYS A 12 24.52 -19.71 13.21
CA LYS A 12 24.82 -19.97 11.80
C LYS A 12 25.42 -18.73 11.15
N ASP A 13 26.24 -18.93 10.13
CA ASP A 13 26.82 -17.83 9.33
C ASP A 13 25.75 -17.00 8.64
N VAL A 14 24.59 -17.59 8.33
CA VAL A 14 23.43 -16.94 7.75
C VAL A 14 22.21 -17.24 8.61
N ALA A 15 21.63 -16.19 9.19
CA ALA A 15 20.36 -16.27 9.89
C ALA A 15 19.18 -16.09 8.93
N VAL A 16 18.13 -16.90 9.11
CA VAL A 16 16.90 -16.80 8.34
C VAL A 16 15.81 -16.17 9.21
N GLY A 17 15.26 -15.06 8.74
CA GLY A 17 14.14 -14.37 9.36
C GLY A 17 12.90 -14.41 8.48
N GLN A 18 11.83 -13.76 8.92
CA GLN A 18 10.60 -13.59 8.18
C GLN A 18 10.30 -12.11 7.97
N GLY A 19 9.94 -11.75 6.74
CA GLY A 19 9.31 -10.46 6.44
C GLY A 19 7.79 -10.57 6.59
N VAL A 20 7.18 -9.61 7.26
CA VAL A 20 5.72 -9.46 7.32
C VAL A 20 5.33 -8.08 6.81
N LEU A 21 4.37 -8.06 5.90
CA LEU A 21 3.91 -6.85 5.24
C LEU A 21 2.47 -6.55 5.63
N PHE A 22 2.23 -5.30 5.99
CA PHE A 22 0.90 -4.76 6.27
C PHE A 22 0.62 -3.60 5.32
N TYR A 23 -0.36 -3.76 4.46
CA TYR A 23 -0.96 -2.67 3.69
C TYR A 23 -1.94 -1.94 4.60
N LEU A 24 -1.53 -0.81 5.15
CA LEU A 24 -2.22 -0.17 6.28
C LEU A 24 -3.69 0.16 6.04
N PHE A 25 -4.06 0.41 4.79
CA PHE A 25 -5.42 0.79 4.42
C PHE A 25 -6.24 -0.34 3.79
N GLU A 26 -5.65 -1.50 3.54
CA GLU A 26 -6.37 -2.64 2.94
C GLU A 26 -7.49 -3.17 3.84
N ARG A 27 -7.28 -3.10 5.15
CA ARG A 27 -8.18 -3.68 6.15
C ARG A 27 -8.39 -2.74 7.33
N PRO A 28 -9.44 -2.99 8.15
CA PRO A 28 -9.62 -2.30 9.41
C PRO A 28 -8.38 -2.38 10.30
N LEU A 29 -8.02 -1.29 10.95
CA LEU A 29 -6.84 -1.19 11.81
C LEU A 29 -6.79 -2.28 12.89
N GLU A 30 -7.93 -2.62 13.49
CA GLU A 30 -8.01 -3.66 14.51
C GLU A 30 -7.60 -5.04 13.98
N THR A 31 -7.93 -5.35 12.74
CA THR A 31 -7.49 -6.59 12.09
C THR A 31 -5.97 -6.63 11.95
N HIS A 32 -5.35 -5.52 11.57
CA HIS A 32 -3.89 -5.42 11.49
C HIS A 32 -3.24 -5.57 12.86
N LYS A 33 -3.78 -4.94 13.90
CA LYS A 33 -3.28 -5.06 15.27
C LYS A 33 -3.30 -6.51 15.78
N VAL A 34 -4.40 -7.21 15.56
CA VAL A 34 -4.53 -8.64 15.94
C VAL A 34 -3.51 -9.48 15.19
N THR A 35 -3.39 -9.27 13.88
CA THR A 35 -2.44 -10.00 13.05
C THR A 35 -0.99 -9.73 13.47
N LEU A 36 -0.63 -8.47 13.72
CA LEU A 36 0.70 -8.10 14.17
C LEU A 36 1.05 -8.78 15.51
N LYS A 37 0.19 -8.67 16.52
CA LYS A 37 0.41 -9.32 17.81
C LYS A 37 0.65 -10.83 17.66
N LYS A 38 -0.11 -11.48 16.78
CA LYS A 38 0.08 -12.89 16.48
C LYS A 38 1.46 -13.17 15.86
N GLN A 39 1.91 -12.35 14.93
CA GLN A 39 3.23 -12.53 14.29
C GLN A 39 4.36 -12.32 15.29
N LEU A 40 4.26 -11.34 16.18
CA LEU A 40 5.23 -11.10 17.25
C LEU A 40 5.32 -12.30 18.21
N ALA A 41 4.17 -12.83 18.65
CA ALA A 41 4.12 -14.01 19.51
C ALA A 41 4.72 -15.25 18.82
N LEU A 42 4.47 -15.45 17.51
CA LEU A 42 5.06 -16.54 16.74
C LEU A 42 6.58 -16.37 16.59
N SER A 43 7.07 -15.14 16.44
CA SER A 43 8.50 -14.85 16.43
C SER A 43 9.18 -15.30 17.72
N GLU A 44 8.60 -14.98 18.87
CA GLU A 44 9.14 -15.43 20.16
C GLU A 44 9.06 -16.94 20.32
N GLN A 45 7.92 -17.54 19.97
CA GLN A 45 7.67 -18.98 20.12
C GLN A 45 8.64 -19.83 19.30
N TYR A 46 8.95 -19.39 18.09
CA TYR A 46 9.77 -20.14 17.15
C TYR A 46 11.19 -19.60 17.00
N ASP A 47 11.52 -18.56 17.73
CA ASP A 47 12.84 -17.91 17.71
C ASP A 47 13.24 -17.44 16.29
N ILE A 48 12.29 -16.84 15.55
CA ILE A 48 12.46 -16.39 14.16
C ILE A 48 12.44 -14.87 14.10
N PRO A 49 13.55 -14.22 13.70
CA PRO A 49 13.62 -12.77 13.55
C PRO A 49 12.59 -12.22 12.54
N LEU A 50 12.03 -11.05 12.82
CA LEU A 50 11.04 -10.39 12.00
C LEU A 50 11.54 -9.06 11.42
N LEU A 51 11.33 -8.87 10.12
CA LEU A 51 11.29 -7.57 9.47
C LEU A 51 9.83 -7.20 9.26
N ILE A 52 9.39 -6.09 9.83
CA ILE A 52 8.01 -5.61 9.72
C ILE A 52 7.97 -4.49 8.68
N GLN A 53 7.13 -4.64 7.67
CA GLN A 53 6.89 -3.58 6.68
C GLN A 53 5.49 -3.04 6.85
N LEU A 54 5.38 -1.70 6.96
CA LEU A 54 4.14 -0.95 7.04
C LEU A 54 4.01 -0.11 5.77
N ASP A 55 3.09 -0.50 4.89
CA ASP A 55 2.85 0.17 3.62
C ASP A 55 1.56 1.00 3.69
N PRO A 56 1.66 2.33 3.67
CA PRO A 56 0.49 3.20 3.73
C PRO A 56 -0.11 3.51 2.35
N ILE A 57 0.51 3.08 1.25
CA ILE A 57 0.15 3.52 -0.09
C ILE A 57 -0.57 2.42 -0.86
N THR A 58 0.01 1.23 -0.91
CA THR A 58 -0.55 0.13 -1.67
C THR A 58 -1.90 -0.30 -1.06
N PHE A 59 -2.91 -0.50 -1.91
CA PHE A 59 -4.28 -0.86 -1.51
C PHE A 59 -4.99 0.14 -0.57
N TRP A 60 -4.62 1.42 -0.63
CA TRP A 60 -5.33 2.44 0.13
C TRP A 60 -6.76 2.68 -0.34
N ASP A 61 -7.15 2.08 -1.46
CA ASP A 61 -8.51 2.04 -1.95
C ASP A 61 -9.51 1.34 -0.99
N GLY A 62 -9.01 0.66 0.03
CA GLY A 62 -9.82 0.18 1.15
C GLY A 62 -10.45 1.27 2.03
N VAL A 63 -10.08 2.55 1.84
CA VAL A 63 -10.58 3.70 2.61
C VAL A 63 -11.19 4.78 1.70
N PRO A 64 -12.34 4.50 1.08
CA PRO A 64 -12.97 5.41 0.13
C PRO A 64 -13.29 6.79 0.70
N GLU A 65 -13.43 6.91 2.00
CA GLU A 65 -13.61 8.17 2.71
C GLU A 65 -12.42 9.14 2.57
N LEU A 66 -11.25 8.64 2.14
CA LEU A 66 -10.09 9.47 1.88
C LEU A 66 -9.93 9.84 0.42
N TRP A 67 -10.39 9.01 -0.52
CA TRP A 67 -10.12 9.23 -1.95
C TRP A 67 -11.36 9.44 -2.81
N ASN A 68 -12.54 9.05 -2.36
CA ASN A 68 -13.72 9.08 -3.22
C ASN A 68 -14.32 10.48 -3.27
N TRP A 69 -13.92 11.26 -4.25
CA TRP A 69 -14.42 12.60 -4.53
C TRP A 69 -15.33 12.67 -5.76
N PHE A 70 -15.45 11.57 -6.53
CA PHE A 70 -16.07 11.58 -7.85
C PHE A 70 -17.25 10.63 -8.03
N ASP A 71 -17.46 9.67 -7.15
CA ASP A 71 -18.52 8.67 -7.28
C ASP A 71 -19.47 8.68 -6.06
N PRO A 72 -20.60 9.39 -6.15
CA PRO A 72 -21.55 9.45 -5.03
C PRO A 72 -22.24 8.13 -4.73
N THR A 73 -22.10 7.12 -5.57
CA THR A 73 -22.69 5.79 -5.34
C THR A 73 -21.83 4.89 -4.44
N ILE A 74 -20.59 5.27 -4.22
CA ILE A 74 -19.66 4.56 -3.33
C ILE A 74 -19.65 5.24 -1.97
N ALA A 75 -19.73 4.46 -0.89
CA ALA A 75 -19.61 4.98 0.46
C ALA A 75 -18.31 5.79 0.65
N GLY A 76 -18.36 6.80 1.50
CA GLY A 76 -17.22 7.69 1.72
C GLY A 76 -17.09 8.84 0.71
N TYR A 77 -18.07 8.99 -0.20
CA TYR A 77 -18.06 10.12 -1.13
C TYR A 77 -18.04 11.46 -0.40
N ASN A 78 -17.10 12.30 -0.78
CA ASN A 78 -16.98 13.69 -0.37
C ASN A 78 -16.15 14.45 -1.42
N GLU A 79 -16.68 15.52 -1.97
CA GLU A 79 -15.96 16.32 -2.96
C GLU A 79 -14.61 16.86 -2.44
N ALA A 80 -14.49 17.12 -1.14
CA ALA A 80 -13.25 17.56 -0.54
C ALA A 80 -12.12 16.50 -0.60
N ASN A 81 -12.44 15.23 -0.82
CA ASN A 81 -11.44 14.18 -1.00
C ASN A 81 -10.57 14.38 -2.25
N LYS A 82 -10.95 15.29 -3.12
CA LYS A 82 -10.16 15.72 -4.26
C LYS A 82 -8.75 16.19 -3.88
N GLU A 83 -8.61 16.80 -2.73
CA GLU A 83 -7.32 17.29 -2.22
C GLU A 83 -6.42 16.14 -1.72
N ASN A 84 -6.98 14.96 -1.51
CA ASN A 84 -6.26 13.82 -0.96
C ASN A 84 -5.68 12.90 -2.03
N VAL A 85 -5.92 13.17 -3.30
CA VAL A 85 -5.58 12.28 -4.41
C VAL A 85 -4.70 12.98 -5.43
N GLU A 86 -3.86 12.20 -6.09
CA GLU A 86 -3.15 12.62 -7.28
C GLU A 86 -4.01 12.37 -8.51
N TRP A 87 -3.96 13.28 -9.48
CA TRP A 87 -4.69 13.18 -10.72
C TRP A 87 -4.01 13.96 -11.85
N THR A 88 -4.18 13.52 -13.06
CA THR A 88 -3.50 14.07 -14.23
C THR A 88 -4.26 15.15 -14.93
N SER A 89 -5.52 15.36 -14.64
CA SER A 89 -6.35 16.45 -15.09
C SER A 89 -7.53 16.67 -14.16
N TRP A 90 -8.24 17.77 -14.34
CA TRP A 90 -9.37 18.19 -13.51
C TRP A 90 -10.67 17.41 -13.79
N SER A 91 -10.60 16.38 -14.63
CA SER A 91 -11.72 15.48 -14.91
C SER A 91 -11.77 14.32 -13.94
N SER A 92 -12.98 13.92 -13.52
CA SER A 92 -13.22 12.71 -12.75
C SER A 92 -12.71 11.45 -13.45
N ASP A 93 -12.65 11.46 -14.79
CA ASP A 93 -12.14 10.34 -15.57
C ASP A 93 -10.64 10.09 -15.34
N ASP A 94 -9.95 11.11 -14.86
CA ASP A 94 -8.54 11.03 -14.52
C ASP A 94 -8.27 10.56 -13.09
N ALA A 95 -9.30 10.43 -12.27
CA ALA A 95 -9.19 9.96 -10.89
C ALA A 95 -8.76 8.48 -10.79
N VAL A 96 -9.12 7.68 -11.78
CA VAL A 96 -8.80 6.24 -11.76
C VAL A 96 -7.67 5.94 -12.72
N LYS A 97 -6.66 5.27 -12.26
CA LYS A 97 -5.44 4.95 -12.99
C LYS A 97 -5.36 3.46 -13.30
N ILE A 98 -4.51 3.12 -14.24
CA ILE A 98 -4.10 1.74 -14.46
C ILE A 98 -2.72 1.55 -13.93
N GLY A 99 -2.52 0.47 -13.24
CA GLY A 99 -1.24 0.10 -12.72
C GLY A 99 -0.98 -1.40 -12.79
N TRP A 100 0.20 -1.79 -12.39
CA TRP A 100 0.57 -3.18 -12.24
C TRP A 100 0.19 -3.70 -10.86
N LEU A 101 -0.46 -4.86 -10.87
CA LEU A 101 -0.62 -5.65 -9.67
C LEU A 101 0.03 -7.02 -9.90
N ASN A 102 0.78 -7.48 -8.89
CA ASN A 102 1.35 -8.83 -8.89
C ASN A 102 2.17 -9.20 -10.14
N TRP A 103 3.00 -8.28 -10.60
CA TRP A 103 4.05 -8.60 -11.58
C TRP A 103 3.58 -9.18 -12.93
N GLY A 104 2.42 -8.84 -13.39
CA GLY A 104 1.98 -9.30 -14.70
C GLY A 104 0.56 -8.96 -15.05
N SER A 105 -0.23 -8.52 -14.11
CA SER A 105 -1.60 -8.11 -14.37
C SER A 105 -1.73 -6.60 -14.32
N GLN A 106 -2.26 -6.03 -15.40
CA GLN A 106 -2.74 -4.67 -15.37
C GLN A 106 -4.12 -4.63 -14.76
N ILE A 107 -4.28 -3.75 -13.81
CA ILE A 107 -5.57 -3.51 -13.19
C ILE A 107 -5.85 -2.01 -13.15
N ARG A 108 -7.12 -1.71 -12.99
CA ARG A 108 -7.53 -0.37 -12.68
C ARG A 108 -7.27 -0.09 -11.21
N LEU A 109 -6.41 0.88 -10.95
CA LEU A 109 -6.13 1.37 -9.62
C LEU A 109 -7.03 2.57 -9.30
N LYS A 110 -7.39 2.70 -8.05
CA LYS A 110 -7.95 3.94 -7.53
C LYS A 110 -6.91 5.06 -7.61
N PRO A 111 -7.31 6.33 -7.43
CA PRO A 111 -6.36 7.44 -7.44
C PRO A 111 -5.19 7.18 -6.52
N MET A 112 -4.01 7.61 -6.90
CA MET A 112 -2.86 7.62 -6.00
C MET A 112 -3.10 8.65 -4.89
N ALA A 113 -2.59 8.35 -3.70
CA ALA A 113 -2.68 9.29 -2.58
C ALA A 113 -1.78 10.50 -2.82
N ASN A 114 -2.31 11.70 -2.58
CA ASN A 114 -1.51 12.91 -2.48
C ASN A 114 -0.74 12.87 -1.14
N LEU A 115 0.56 12.67 -1.20
CA LEU A 115 1.41 12.53 -0.02
C LEU A 115 1.47 13.81 0.84
N PHE A 116 1.10 14.95 0.29
CA PHE A 116 1.06 16.25 0.98
C PHE A 116 -0.31 16.57 1.58
N SER A 117 -1.33 15.78 1.28
CA SER A 117 -2.66 15.95 1.88
C SER A 117 -2.61 15.80 3.40
N LYS A 118 -3.18 16.76 4.11
CA LYS A 118 -3.27 16.76 5.57
C LYS A 118 -4.11 15.60 6.09
N ALA A 119 -5.22 15.29 5.41
CA ALA A 119 -6.10 14.19 5.79
C ALA A 119 -5.41 12.84 5.60
N TYR A 120 -4.75 12.63 4.45
CA TYR A 120 -3.98 11.42 4.21
C TYR A 120 -2.85 11.24 5.24
N GLN A 121 -2.04 12.29 5.47
CA GLN A 121 -0.97 12.25 6.46
C GLN A 121 -1.47 11.94 7.87
N ALA A 122 -2.61 12.52 8.27
CA ALA A 122 -3.21 12.25 9.57
C ALA A 122 -3.64 10.77 9.70
N ALA A 123 -4.30 10.22 8.68
CA ALA A 123 -4.72 8.83 8.67
C ALA A 123 -3.51 7.86 8.67
N VAL A 124 -2.46 8.16 7.91
CA VAL A 124 -1.21 7.38 7.93
C VAL A 124 -0.58 7.41 9.33
N LYS A 125 -0.46 8.62 9.91
CA LYS A 125 0.12 8.81 11.25
C LYS A 125 -0.64 8.01 12.30
N GLU A 126 -1.96 8.08 12.32
CA GLU A 126 -2.81 7.32 13.27
C GLU A 126 -2.53 5.82 13.18
N ARG A 127 -2.60 5.26 11.98
CA ARG A 127 -2.38 3.82 11.77
C ARG A 127 -0.96 3.39 12.09
N MET A 128 0.03 4.16 11.65
CA MET A 128 1.43 3.88 11.97
C MET A 128 1.70 3.94 13.47
N GLN A 129 1.23 4.97 14.16
CA GLN A 129 1.40 5.09 15.61
C GLN A 129 0.78 3.90 16.35
N ALA A 130 -0.41 3.48 15.95
CA ALA A 130 -1.07 2.32 16.55
C ALA A 130 -0.27 1.02 16.36
N MET A 131 0.27 0.80 15.16
CA MET A 131 1.06 -0.40 14.86
C MET A 131 2.44 -0.34 15.52
N LEU A 132 3.14 0.79 15.44
CA LEU A 132 4.46 0.98 16.03
C LEU A 132 4.43 0.88 17.56
N SER A 133 3.37 1.35 18.21
CA SER A 133 3.21 1.19 19.67
C SER A 133 3.16 -0.28 20.08
N ILE A 134 2.54 -1.14 19.28
CA ILE A 134 2.53 -2.59 19.55
C ILE A 134 3.94 -3.17 19.41
N VAL A 135 4.67 -2.78 18.37
CA VAL A 135 6.05 -3.24 18.14
C VAL A 135 6.98 -2.77 19.26
N SER A 136 6.90 -1.49 19.63
CA SER A 136 7.72 -0.91 20.70
C SER A 136 7.49 -1.63 22.04
N ASN A 137 6.21 -1.74 22.45
CA ASN A 137 5.87 -2.40 23.70
C ASN A 137 6.34 -3.86 23.72
N TRP A 138 6.22 -4.57 22.60
CA TRP A 138 6.73 -5.92 22.48
C TRP A 138 8.26 -5.95 22.58
N TYR A 139 8.95 -5.11 21.83
CA TYR A 139 10.40 -5.03 21.84
C TYR A 139 10.93 -4.72 23.24
N ASP A 140 10.29 -3.77 23.93
CA ASP A 140 10.69 -3.37 25.29
C ASP A 140 10.48 -4.49 26.32
N SER A 141 9.48 -5.36 26.09
CA SER A 141 9.21 -6.52 26.94
C SER A 141 10.18 -7.69 26.74
N LEU A 142 10.92 -7.72 25.62
CA LEU A 142 11.86 -8.78 25.34
C LEU A 142 13.10 -8.70 26.25
N PRO A 143 13.60 -9.83 26.76
CA PRO A 143 14.91 -9.87 27.40
C PRO A 143 16.00 -9.50 26.39
N GLU A 144 17.11 -8.95 26.87
CA GLU A 144 18.20 -8.49 26.01
C GLU A 144 18.68 -9.57 25.03
N SER A 145 18.72 -10.81 25.49
CA SER A 145 19.10 -11.97 24.69
C SER A 145 18.16 -12.30 23.53
N LYS A 146 16.97 -11.66 23.47
CA LYS A 146 15.97 -11.83 22.39
C LYS A 146 15.71 -10.58 21.58
N LYS A 147 16.38 -9.47 21.86
CA LYS A 147 16.20 -8.21 21.10
C LYS A 147 16.45 -8.36 19.59
N TYR A 148 17.29 -9.32 19.20
CA TYR A 148 17.56 -9.64 17.80
C TYR A 148 16.31 -10.12 17.02
N LEU A 149 15.23 -10.49 17.72
CA LEU A 149 13.99 -10.89 17.05
C LEU A 149 13.35 -9.73 16.26
N LEU A 150 13.63 -8.49 16.59
CA LEU A 150 13.27 -7.35 15.75
C LEU A 150 14.45 -7.00 14.83
N VAL A 151 14.36 -7.40 13.57
CA VAL A 151 15.33 -7.02 12.54
C VAL A 151 15.21 -5.54 12.20
N GLY A 152 13.99 -5.04 12.14
CA GLY A 152 13.69 -3.65 11.85
C GLY A 152 12.25 -3.43 11.45
N VAL A 153 11.91 -2.15 11.26
CA VAL A 153 10.63 -1.73 10.71
C VAL A 153 10.87 -0.89 9.45
N LYS A 154 10.34 -1.34 8.33
CA LYS A 154 10.29 -0.58 7.09
C LYS A 154 8.95 0.16 7.06
N ILE A 155 8.99 1.50 7.02
CA ILE A 155 7.80 2.35 7.12
C ILE A 155 7.24 2.81 5.77
N THR A 156 7.57 2.10 4.70
CA THR A 156 7.12 2.42 3.35
C THR A 156 6.98 1.17 2.50
N GLY A 157 6.15 1.27 1.48
CA GLY A 157 6.07 0.29 0.39
C GLY A 157 6.99 0.64 -0.78
N GLU A 158 6.52 0.35 -1.97
CA GLU A 158 7.14 0.78 -3.22
C GLU A 158 6.67 2.21 -3.53
N LEU A 159 7.32 3.17 -2.91
CA LEU A 159 7.05 4.59 -3.14
C LEU A 159 7.51 4.99 -4.54
N GLY A 160 6.55 5.34 -5.40
CA GLY A 160 6.79 6.07 -6.64
C GLY A 160 6.24 7.48 -6.54
N VAL A 161 6.98 8.44 -7.06
CA VAL A 161 6.47 9.79 -7.30
C VAL A 161 5.94 9.80 -8.71
N GLY A 162 4.63 9.94 -8.85
CA GLY A 162 4.00 10.00 -10.15
C GLY A 162 2.89 8.98 -10.34
N VAL A 163 2.33 8.98 -11.51
CA VAL A 163 1.26 8.07 -11.89
C VAL A 163 1.84 6.68 -12.07
N ASN A 164 1.45 5.74 -11.25
CA ASN A 164 1.75 4.33 -11.48
C ASN A 164 0.88 3.80 -12.62
N ASN A 165 1.09 4.36 -13.78
CA ASN A 165 0.34 4.09 -14.99
C ASN A 165 1.32 3.71 -16.09
N TRP A 166 1.39 2.45 -16.40
CA TRP A 166 2.28 1.93 -17.41
C TRP A 166 1.59 1.99 -18.77
N TYR A 167 2.10 2.87 -19.60
CA TYR A 167 1.70 2.93 -20.99
C TYR A 167 2.61 2.04 -21.83
N TYR A 168 1.98 1.14 -22.57
CA TYR A 168 2.69 0.34 -23.58
C TYR A 168 2.30 0.82 -24.97
N THR A 169 3.28 1.20 -25.73
CA THR A 169 3.10 1.51 -27.16
C THR A 169 2.54 0.29 -27.87
N GLY A 170 1.38 0.40 -28.45
CA GLY A 170 0.70 -0.73 -29.11
C GLY A 170 -0.50 -1.29 -28.36
N GLY A 171 -0.79 -0.76 -27.20
CA GLY A 171 -1.98 -1.10 -26.45
C GLY A 171 -1.70 -1.77 -25.11
N ASN A 172 -2.72 -1.81 -24.33
CA ASN A 172 -2.76 -2.37 -23.01
C ASN A 172 -4.05 -3.19 -22.94
N ASP A 173 -3.93 -4.45 -22.63
CA ASP A 173 -5.02 -5.42 -22.71
C ASP A 173 -6.26 -4.99 -21.91
N LEU A 174 -6.07 -4.29 -20.82
CA LEU A 174 -7.17 -3.79 -20.01
C LEU A 174 -8.05 -2.78 -20.76
N TYR A 175 -7.50 -2.04 -21.73
CA TYR A 175 -8.24 -1.06 -22.53
C TYR A 175 -8.61 -1.54 -23.90
N SER A 176 -7.84 -2.44 -24.48
CA SER A 176 -8.11 -2.95 -25.80
C SER A 176 -9.26 -3.94 -25.82
N MET A 177 -9.51 -4.61 -24.72
CA MET A 177 -10.40 -5.78 -24.72
C MET A 177 -11.87 -5.46 -24.54
N ASP A 178 -12.26 -4.53 -23.72
CA ASP A 178 -13.69 -4.32 -23.51
C ASP A 178 -14.00 -3.01 -22.78
N LYS A 179 -14.31 -1.99 -23.54
CA LYS A 179 -14.75 -0.69 -22.99
C LYS A 179 -16.04 -0.80 -22.16
N SER A 180 -16.81 -1.88 -22.33
CA SER A 180 -18.02 -2.11 -21.56
C SER A 180 -17.74 -2.56 -20.13
N LYS A 181 -16.58 -3.16 -19.88
CA LYS A 181 -16.17 -3.56 -18.53
C LYS A 181 -15.72 -2.42 -17.66
N ASP A 182 -15.42 -1.29 -18.28
CA ASP A 182 -15.07 -0.09 -17.58
C ASP A 182 -15.52 1.18 -18.32
N PRO A 183 -16.79 1.49 -18.24
CA PRO A 183 -17.35 2.65 -18.91
C PRO A 183 -16.73 3.98 -18.48
N LYS A 184 -16.17 4.04 -17.29
CA LYS A 184 -15.50 5.25 -16.79
C LYS A 184 -14.08 5.41 -17.34
N SER A 185 -13.46 4.35 -17.81
CA SER A 185 -12.17 4.42 -18.50
C SER A 185 -12.31 4.59 -19.99
N GLY A 186 -13.50 4.46 -20.49
CA GLY A 186 -13.80 4.41 -21.91
C GLY A 186 -13.18 5.49 -22.78
N ILE A 187 -12.50 6.32 -22.14
CA ILE A 187 -11.74 7.34 -22.73
C ILE A 187 -10.32 6.87 -22.77
N ASN A 188 -9.92 6.67 -23.87
CA ASN A 188 -8.62 6.89 -24.40
C ASN A 188 -7.57 7.40 -23.41
N MET A 189 -7.42 6.70 -22.28
CA MET A 189 -6.34 6.96 -21.36
C MET A 189 -4.99 6.85 -22.05
N TYR A 190 -4.93 6.09 -23.14
CA TYR A 190 -3.76 5.96 -23.98
C TYR A 190 -3.45 7.13 -24.88
N ASN A 191 -4.46 7.81 -25.33
CA ASN A 191 -4.30 8.91 -26.30
C ASN A 191 -4.10 10.25 -25.62
N LYS A 192 -4.05 10.27 -24.29
CA LYS A 192 -3.66 11.46 -23.54
C LYS A 192 -2.14 11.44 -23.33
N PRO A 193 -1.39 12.32 -23.95
CA PRO A 193 0.08 12.39 -23.81
C PRO A 193 0.52 12.47 -22.35
N SER A 194 -0.27 13.14 -21.50
CA SER A 194 -0.05 13.29 -20.07
C SER A 194 -0.05 11.99 -19.25
N ARG A 195 -0.42 10.89 -19.87
CA ARG A 195 -0.50 9.58 -19.19
C ARG A 195 0.48 8.56 -19.73
N SER A 196 1.20 8.91 -20.76
CA SER A 196 2.25 8.07 -21.27
C SER A 196 3.50 8.18 -20.39
N ASN A 197 4.14 7.06 -20.17
CA ASN A 197 5.48 6.99 -19.57
C ASN A 197 5.60 7.45 -18.10
N GLY A 198 4.54 7.33 -17.32
CA GLY A 198 4.61 7.64 -15.90
C GLY A 198 4.86 9.11 -15.59
N GLU A 199 4.27 9.99 -16.36
CA GLU A 199 4.31 11.42 -16.05
C GLU A 199 3.85 11.69 -14.62
N VAL A 200 4.54 12.59 -13.98
CA VAL A 200 4.22 13.01 -12.62
C VAL A 200 2.86 13.71 -12.63
N SER A 201 1.94 13.20 -11.84
CA SER A 201 0.67 13.86 -11.59
C SER A 201 0.84 14.96 -10.55
N ALA A 202 -0.21 15.73 -10.31
CA ALA A 202 -0.17 16.77 -9.30
C ALA A 202 0.14 16.19 -7.91
N ILE A 203 1.30 16.52 -7.39
CA ILE A 203 1.74 16.16 -6.04
C ILE A 203 1.72 17.44 -5.21
N GLY A 204 0.91 17.43 -4.18
CA GLY A 204 0.89 18.53 -3.22
C GLY A 204 0.33 19.85 -3.78
N TYR A 205 -0.63 19.76 -4.66
CA TYR A 205 -1.29 20.94 -5.17
C TYR A 205 -2.28 21.52 -4.16
#